data_ddaa7223584ca7914683a4b06e881034
#
_entry.id   ddaa7223584ca7914683a4b06e881034
#
_cell.length_a   1.000
_cell.length_b   1.000
_cell.length_c   1.000
_cell.angle_alpha   90.00
_cell.angle_beta   90.00
_cell.angle_gamma   90.00
#
_symmetry.space_group_name_H-M   'P 1'
#
loop_
_entity.id
_entity.type
_entity.pdbx_description
1 polymer ?
#
loop_
_entity_poly.entity_id
_entity_poly.type
_entity_poly.pdbx_seq_one_letter_code
_entity_poly.pdbx_strand_id
1 'polypeptide(L)'
;MKDIIMSADSYMDMALEEARAAARRGEVPVGAILVDTDTGEVLARAGNLTEELNDPTAHAEILVIRAAAGARGEPRLPNCD
;
A
#
# COMPACT_ATOMS: atom_id res chain seq x y z
N MET A 1 -11.64 -10.20 -16.23
CA MET A 1 -10.80 -10.69 -16.08
C MET A 1 -9.71 -10.98 -15.83
N LYS A 2 -9.36 -11.18 -15.65
CA LYS A 2 -8.42 -11.33 -15.25
C LYS A 2 -7.39 -11.99 -15.73
N ASP A 3 -6.96 -11.57 -16.46
CA ASP A 3 -5.99 -12.26 -17.13
C ASP A 3 -4.63 -11.98 -16.73
N ILE A 4 -4.42 -10.88 -16.07
CA ILE A 4 -3.16 -10.63 -15.45
C ILE A 4 -3.27 -11.07 -14.05
N ILE A 5 -2.49 -12.06 -13.73
CA ILE A 5 -2.50 -12.61 -12.41
C ILE A 5 -1.14 -12.37 -11.81
N MET A 6 -1.09 -11.52 -10.84
CA MET A 6 0.12 -11.28 -10.09
C MET A 6 0.15 -12.26 -8.95
N SER A 7 1.26 -12.94 -8.80
CA SER A 7 1.43 -13.89 -7.70
C SER A 7 1.58 -13.13 -6.38
N ALA A 8 1.37 -13.83 -5.28
CA ALA A 8 1.61 -13.26 -3.96
C ALA A 8 3.04 -12.75 -3.84
N ASP A 9 3.99 -13.42 -4.51
CA ASP A 9 5.39 -12.99 -4.51
C ASP A 9 5.54 -11.63 -5.19
N SER A 10 4.81 -11.39 -6.29
CA SER A 10 4.86 -10.10 -6.98
C SER A 10 4.32 -8.97 -6.12
N TYR A 11 3.25 -9.22 -5.38
CA TYR A 11 2.70 -8.22 -4.45
C TYR A 11 3.68 -7.96 -3.31
N MET A 12 4.30 -9.02 -2.79
CA MET A 12 5.30 -8.87 -1.73
C MET A 12 6.50 -8.08 -2.23
N ASP A 13 6.93 -8.31 -3.47
CA ASP A 13 8.03 -7.57 -4.06
C ASP A 13 7.71 -6.07 -4.13
N MET A 14 6.48 -5.72 -4.50
CA MET A 14 6.04 -4.32 -4.50
C MET A 14 6.09 -3.71 -3.11
N ALA A 15 5.63 -4.46 -2.10
CA ALA A 15 5.69 -3.97 -0.72
C ALA A 15 7.13 -3.79 -0.27
N LEU A 16 8.02 -4.70 -0.67
CA LEU A 16 9.44 -4.58 -0.33
C LEU A 16 10.09 -3.40 -1.03
N GLU A 17 9.69 -3.09 -2.26
CA GLU A 17 10.16 -1.89 -2.94
C GLU A 17 9.79 -0.64 -2.18
N GLU A 18 8.55 -0.56 -1.67
CA GLU A 18 8.11 0.57 -0.87
C GLU A 18 8.89 0.66 0.44
N ALA A 19 9.19 -0.49 1.05
CA ALA A 19 9.99 -0.53 2.28
C ALA A 19 11.41 0.00 2.01
N ARG A 20 12.02 -0.41 0.91
CA ARG A 20 13.36 0.05 0.55
C ARG A 20 13.37 1.55 0.26
N ALA A 21 12.33 2.03 -0.43
CA ALA A 21 12.20 3.46 -0.69
C ALA A 21 12.06 4.24 0.61
N ALA A 22 11.28 3.71 1.56
CA ALA A 22 11.13 4.34 2.88
C ALA A 22 12.49 4.41 3.60
N ALA A 23 13.25 3.32 3.57
CA ALA A 23 14.57 3.29 4.19
C ALA A 23 15.50 4.35 3.58
N ARG A 24 15.44 4.51 2.25
CA ARG A 24 16.26 5.53 1.57
C ARG A 24 15.88 6.95 1.98
N ARG A 25 14.65 7.17 2.43
CA ARG A 25 14.20 8.47 2.93
C ARG A 25 14.46 8.68 4.41
N GLY A 26 15.05 7.70 5.09
CA GLY A 26 15.28 7.78 6.52
C GLY A 26 14.11 7.34 7.37
N GLU A 27 13.12 6.68 6.76
CA GLU A 27 11.97 6.12 7.46
C GLU A 27 12.26 4.69 7.91
N VAL A 28 11.44 4.20 8.83
CA VAL A 28 11.46 2.78 9.16
C VAL A 28 11.09 2.00 7.89
N PRO A 29 11.82 0.93 7.52
CA PRO A 29 11.62 0.24 6.24
C PRO A 29 10.40 -0.68 6.25
N VAL A 30 9.22 -0.08 6.22
CA VAL A 30 7.95 -0.79 6.12
C VAL A 30 7.23 -0.32 4.87
N GLY A 31 6.76 -1.26 4.07
CA GLY A 31 5.99 -0.97 2.89
C GLY A 31 4.70 -1.77 2.89
N ALA A 32 3.70 -1.26 2.20
CA ALA A 32 2.40 -1.92 2.09
C ALA A 32 1.79 -1.69 0.72
N ILE A 33 0.99 -2.65 0.28
CA ILE A 33 0.14 -2.49 -0.88
C ILE A 33 -1.27 -2.93 -0.51
N LEU A 34 -2.25 -2.38 -1.21
CA LEU A 34 -3.64 -2.77 -1.06
C LEU A 34 -4.14 -3.26 -2.41
N VAL A 35 -4.72 -4.44 -2.45
CA VAL A 35 -5.10 -5.12 -3.69
C VAL A 35 -6.60 -5.38 -3.69
N ASP A 36 -7.24 -5.16 -4.83
CA ASP A 36 -8.61 -5.59 -5.06
C ASP A 36 -8.58 -7.09 -5.35
N THR A 37 -9.18 -7.90 -4.49
CA THR A 37 -9.10 -9.35 -4.61
C THR A 37 -9.88 -9.91 -5.78
N ASP A 38 -10.86 -9.16 -6.30
CA ASP A 38 -11.65 -9.60 -7.44
C ASP A 38 -10.91 -9.41 -8.76
N THR A 39 -10.17 -8.31 -8.88
CA THR A 39 -9.53 -7.95 -10.14
C THR A 39 -8.02 -8.16 -10.13
N GLY A 40 -7.41 -8.25 -8.95
CA GLY A 40 -5.96 -8.29 -8.81
C GLY A 40 -5.30 -6.93 -8.97
N GLU A 41 -6.09 -5.87 -9.08
CA GLU A 41 -5.57 -4.53 -9.25
C GLU A 41 -4.95 -3.99 -7.95
N VAL A 42 -3.78 -3.38 -8.06
CA VAL A 42 -3.15 -2.70 -6.94
C VAL A 42 -3.80 -1.33 -6.81
N LEU A 43 -4.52 -1.10 -5.73
CA LEU A 43 -5.26 0.14 -5.51
C LEU A 43 -4.40 1.23 -4.89
N ALA A 44 -3.43 0.84 -4.08
CA ALA A 44 -2.54 1.80 -3.44
C ALA A 44 -1.27 1.09 -3.00
N ARG A 45 -0.18 1.85 -2.90
CA ARG A 45 1.08 1.36 -2.36
C ARG A 45 1.77 2.50 -1.63
N ALA A 46 2.45 2.22 -0.54
CA ALA A 46 3.12 3.25 0.25
C ALA A 46 4.19 2.65 1.15
N GLY A 47 5.16 3.50 1.51
CA GLY A 47 6.09 3.22 2.59
C GLY A 47 5.80 4.15 3.76
N ASN A 48 6.41 3.90 4.90
CA ASN A 48 6.25 4.74 6.09
C ASN A 48 6.65 6.19 5.82
N LEU A 49 5.90 7.12 6.38
CA LEU A 49 6.16 8.56 6.29
C LEU A 49 6.06 9.24 7.67
N THR A 50 6.23 8.50 8.74
CA THR A 50 6.07 9.05 10.10
C THR A 50 7.04 10.19 10.37
N GLU A 51 8.28 10.08 9.89
CA GLU A 51 9.29 11.12 10.09
C GLU A 51 9.05 12.31 9.18
N GLU A 52 8.82 12.06 7.90
CA GLU A 52 8.63 13.12 6.92
C GLU A 52 7.42 13.98 7.25
N LEU A 53 6.32 13.37 7.68
CA LEU A 53 5.08 14.08 7.97
C LEU A 53 4.95 14.51 9.41
N ASN A 54 5.90 14.14 10.27
CA ASN A 54 5.78 14.33 11.73
C ASN A 54 4.45 13.79 12.24
N ASP A 55 4.04 12.64 11.70
CA ASP A 55 2.74 12.05 11.99
C ASP A 55 2.94 10.61 12.45
N PRO A 56 2.74 10.33 13.74
CA PRO A 56 2.95 8.96 14.23
C PRO A 56 1.97 7.94 13.67
N THR A 57 0.92 8.40 12.97
CA THR A 57 -0.04 7.49 12.33
C THR A 57 0.28 7.23 10.87
N ALA A 58 1.33 7.85 10.31
CA ALA A 58 1.67 7.73 8.90
C ALA A 58 2.45 6.44 8.61
N HIS A 59 1.94 5.32 9.12
CA HIS A 59 2.43 3.99 8.81
C HIS A 59 1.94 3.56 7.43
N ALA A 60 2.72 2.74 6.75
CA ALA A 60 2.43 2.34 5.37
C ALA A 60 1.02 1.77 5.20
N GLU A 61 0.58 0.90 6.09
CA GLU A 61 -0.74 0.27 6.00
C GLU A 61 -1.86 1.30 6.15
N ILE A 62 -1.68 2.32 6.99
CA ILE A 62 -2.68 3.39 7.14
C ILE A 62 -2.72 4.23 5.87
N LEU A 63 -1.56 4.53 5.30
CA LEU A 63 -1.48 5.35 4.10
C LEU A 63 -2.17 4.70 2.91
N VAL A 64 -1.99 3.38 2.72
CA VAL A 64 -2.67 2.71 1.60
C VAL A 64 -4.18 2.64 1.81
N ILE A 65 -4.64 2.45 3.03
CA ILE A 65 -6.07 2.42 3.33
C ILE A 65 -6.68 3.79 3.05
N ARG A 66 -6.05 4.86 3.50
CA ARG A 66 -6.52 6.22 3.25
C ARG A 66 -6.57 6.55 1.76
N ALA A 67 -5.52 6.19 1.04
CA ALA A 67 -5.44 6.46 -0.39
C ALA A 67 -6.54 5.73 -1.15
N ALA A 68 -6.76 4.46 -0.84
CA ALA A 68 -7.77 3.66 -1.53
C ALA A 68 -9.19 4.12 -1.18
N ALA A 69 -9.45 4.43 0.10
CA ALA A 69 -10.76 4.93 0.51
C ALA A 69 -11.05 6.28 -0.13
N GLY A 70 -10.04 7.16 -0.19
CA GLY A 70 -10.18 8.45 -0.85
C GLY A 70 -10.50 8.33 -2.32
N ALA A 71 -9.83 7.41 -3.01
CA ALA A 71 -10.07 7.19 -4.44
C ALA A 71 -11.46 6.64 -4.70
N ARG A 72 -11.98 5.81 -3.80
CA ARG A 72 -13.33 5.24 -3.94
C ARG A 72 -14.41 6.18 -3.44
N GLY A 73 -14.04 7.18 -2.66
CA GLY A 73 -15.00 8.14 -2.12
C GLY A 73 -15.87 7.59 -1.01
N GLU A 74 -15.43 6.53 -0.35
CA GLU A 74 -16.20 5.94 0.74
C GLU A 74 -15.27 5.34 1.80
N PRO A 75 -15.75 5.21 3.04
CA PRO A 75 -14.91 4.73 4.14
C PRO A 75 -14.73 3.21 4.18
N ARG A 76 -15.36 2.49 3.27
CA ARG A 76 -15.28 1.03 3.24
C ARG A 76 -14.52 0.58 2.02
N LEU A 77 -13.78 -0.52 2.18
CA LEU A 77 -12.98 -1.10 1.10
C LEU A 77 -13.34 -2.57 0.94
N PRO A 78 -14.55 -2.86 0.42
CA PRO A 78 -14.94 -4.24 0.22
C PRO A 78 -14.03 -4.91 -0.82
N ASN A 79 -13.81 -6.21 -0.67
CA ASN A 79 -13.01 -7.00 -1.61
C ASN A 79 -11.57 -6.51 -1.75
N CYS A 80 -11.00 -5.99 -0.68
CA CYS A 80 -9.62 -5.53 -0.69
C CYS A 80 -8.78 -6.35 0.27
N ASP A 81 -7.52 -6.42 -0.06
CA ASP A 81 -6.54 -7.17 0.71
C ASP A 81 -5.24 -6.39 0.82
#